data_f93d2c3c049b9cc3ac9d96bc2ab18861
#
_entry.id   f93d2c3c049b9cc3ac9d96bc2ab18861
#
_cell.length_a   1.000
_cell.length_b   1.000
_cell.length_c   1.000
_cell.angle_alpha   90.00
_cell.angle_beta   90.00
_cell.angle_gamma   90.00
#
_symmetry.space_group_name_H-M   'P 1'
#
loop_
_entity.id
_entity.type
_entity.pdbx_description
1 polymer ?
#
loop_
_entity_poly.entity_id
_entity_poly.type
_entity_poly.pdbx_seq_one_letter_code
_entity_poly.pdbx_strand_id
1 'polypeptide(L)'
;MLAYLFDYILYHHDDATDREWFLYYNEDILMEYRIATVQDTPHVENLWAYCFEPKEDPFFQYYFTNCYEPENTMVGLEQDQLLSTVHLRQYNINVRGAVLPTSYMVGVATHPAARRGGVGGALLKASLEELRNRGQALTILMPSKAAFYQQYGWELYAHQWVNTMSLEDLRPMTDKSLSFGLLNRVDQW
;
A
#
# COMPACT_ATOMS: atom_id res chain seq x y z
N MET A 1 0.73 4.95 11.51
CA MET A 1 1.42 4.78 10.21
C MET A 1 2.69 4.00 10.40
N LEU A 2 2.99 3.11 9.46
CA LEU A 2 4.25 2.37 9.43
C LEU A 2 5.12 2.88 8.28
N ALA A 3 6.45 2.96 8.51
CA ALA A 3 7.44 3.27 7.50
C ALA A 3 8.47 2.13 7.42
N TYR A 4 9.00 1.94 6.25
CA TYR A 4 10.10 1.05 5.97
C TYR A 4 11.26 1.88 5.42
N LEU A 5 12.44 1.74 6.03
CA LEU A 5 13.67 2.43 5.62
C LEU A 5 14.64 1.40 5.03
N PHE A 6 15.01 1.55 3.77
CA PHE A 6 15.81 0.56 3.05
C PHE A 6 17.25 0.39 3.59
N ASP A 7 17.85 1.44 4.10
CA ASP A 7 19.25 1.40 4.57
C ASP A 7 19.45 0.69 5.90
N TYR A 8 18.38 0.45 6.68
CA TYR A 8 18.50 -0.19 7.98
C TYR A 8 18.82 -1.69 7.88
N ILE A 9 18.41 -2.34 6.80
CA ILE A 9 18.64 -3.79 6.58
C ILE A 9 20.08 -4.08 6.15
N LEU A 10 20.77 -3.15 5.50
CA LEU A 10 22.14 -3.37 5.03
C LEU A 10 23.18 -3.43 6.16
N TYR A 11 22.85 -2.96 7.37
CA TYR A 11 23.79 -2.91 8.49
C TYR A 11 23.70 -4.08 9.47
N HIS A 12 22.69 -4.95 9.38
CA HIS A 12 22.48 -6.03 10.35
C HIS A 12 22.47 -7.45 9.78
N HIS A 13 22.60 -7.64 8.46
CA HIS A 13 22.72 -8.96 7.87
C HIS A 13 23.95 -9.06 6.97
N ASP A 14 25.11 -9.20 7.63
CA ASP A 14 26.37 -9.57 6.98
C ASP A 14 26.51 -11.11 6.99
N ASP A 15 25.50 -11.80 6.44
CA ASP A 15 25.61 -13.23 6.21
C ASP A 15 25.18 -13.57 4.78
N ALA A 16 26.17 -14.01 3.99
CA ALA A 16 26.04 -14.30 2.55
C ALA A 16 25.14 -15.50 2.24
N THR A 17 24.40 -16.02 3.23
CA THR A 17 23.49 -17.17 3.12
C THR A 17 22.07 -16.80 2.78
N ASP A 18 21.69 -15.49 2.82
CA ASP A 18 20.30 -15.05 2.58
C ASP A 18 19.88 -14.98 1.09
N ARG A 19 20.77 -15.30 0.15
CA ARG A 19 20.39 -15.43 -1.26
C ARG A 19 19.56 -16.68 -1.58
N GLU A 20 19.50 -17.64 -0.68
CA GLU A 20 18.74 -18.89 -0.87
C GLU A 20 17.27 -18.81 -0.41
N TRP A 21 16.81 -17.73 0.27
CA TRP A 21 15.42 -17.62 0.73
C TRP A 21 14.41 -17.41 -0.38
N PHE A 22 14.85 -17.06 -1.59
CA PHE A 22 13.97 -16.93 -2.75
C PHE A 22 13.52 -18.27 -3.35
N LEU A 23 14.12 -19.40 -2.97
CA LEU A 23 13.87 -20.72 -3.56
C LEU A 23 13.11 -21.71 -2.64
N TYR A 24 12.73 -21.29 -1.41
CA TYR A 24 12.05 -22.19 -0.48
C TYR A 24 10.53 -22.05 -0.49
N TYR A 25 9.91 -21.90 -1.66
CA TYR A 25 8.47 -22.10 -1.80
C TYR A 25 8.24 -23.17 -2.85
N ASN A 26 7.70 -24.31 -2.39
CA ASN A 26 7.13 -25.41 -3.15
C ASN A 26 7.40 -25.34 -4.65
N GLU A 27 8.22 -26.26 -5.15
CA GLU A 27 8.54 -26.41 -6.58
C GLU A 27 7.31 -26.58 -7.50
N ASP A 28 6.10 -26.67 -6.95
CA ASP A 28 4.85 -26.90 -7.66
C ASP A 28 3.95 -25.64 -7.85
N ILE A 29 4.28 -24.47 -7.22
CA ILE A 29 3.45 -23.26 -7.35
C ILE A 29 4.32 -22.06 -7.72
N LEU A 30 4.42 -21.80 -9.01
CA LEU A 30 5.18 -20.67 -9.56
C LEU A 30 4.35 -19.38 -9.45
N MET A 31 4.51 -18.64 -8.35
CA MET A 31 3.94 -17.29 -8.21
C MET A 31 4.81 -16.27 -8.95
N GLU A 32 4.19 -15.51 -9.84
CA GLU A 32 4.78 -14.35 -10.50
C GLU A 32 4.38 -13.07 -9.76
N TYR A 33 5.37 -12.23 -9.42
CA TYR A 33 5.14 -10.89 -8.87
C TYR A 33 5.68 -9.85 -9.84
N ARG A 34 4.82 -8.96 -10.32
CA ARG A 34 5.18 -7.92 -11.29
C ARG A 34 4.32 -6.66 -11.14
N ILE A 35 4.73 -5.61 -11.80
CA ILE A 35 3.89 -4.43 -11.99
C ILE A 35 2.70 -4.80 -12.87
N ALA A 36 1.54 -4.28 -12.51
CA ALA A 36 0.32 -4.50 -13.25
C ALA A 36 0.36 -3.80 -14.63
N THR A 37 -0.37 -4.37 -15.55
CA THR A 37 -0.69 -3.77 -16.85
C THR A 37 -2.15 -3.32 -16.88
N VAL A 38 -2.55 -2.59 -17.90
CA VAL A 38 -3.95 -2.18 -18.09
C VAL A 38 -4.88 -3.40 -18.18
N GLN A 39 -4.38 -4.53 -18.70
CA GLN A 39 -5.15 -5.78 -18.82
C GLN A 39 -5.48 -6.41 -17.46
N ASP A 40 -4.66 -6.15 -16.44
CA ASP A 40 -4.89 -6.66 -15.08
C ASP A 40 -5.98 -5.89 -14.32
N THR A 41 -6.32 -4.68 -14.76
CA THR A 41 -7.26 -3.77 -14.08
C THR A 41 -8.57 -4.45 -13.66
N PRO A 42 -9.30 -5.20 -14.54
CA PRO A 42 -10.54 -5.84 -14.13
C PRO A 42 -10.37 -6.87 -13.01
N HIS A 43 -9.22 -7.54 -12.96
CA HIS A 43 -8.89 -8.53 -11.93
C HIS A 43 -8.53 -7.86 -10.60
N VAL A 44 -7.78 -6.74 -10.66
CA VAL A 44 -7.47 -5.89 -9.49
C VAL A 44 -8.75 -5.33 -8.89
N GLU A 45 -9.66 -4.79 -9.71
CA GLU A 45 -10.97 -4.30 -9.28
C GLU A 45 -11.80 -5.40 -8.59
N ASN A 46 -11.83 -6.60 -9.16
CA ASN A 46 -12.57 -7.72 -8.58
C ASN A 46 -12.01 -8.12 -7.22
N LEU A 47 -10.68 -8.19 -7.08
CA LEU A 47 -10.05 -8.51 -5.80
C LEU A 47 -10.27 -7.41 -4.77
N TRP A 48 -10.21 -6.14 -5.18
CA TRP A 48 -10.55 -5.00 -4.33
C TRP A 48 -12.01 -5.06 -3.86
N ALA A 49 -12.94 -5.23 -4.80
CA ALA A 49 -14.37 -5.31 -4.48
C ALA A 49 -14.70 -6.45 -3.51
N TYR A 50 -13.94 -7.53 -3.58
CA TYR A 50 -14.09 -8.65 -2.63
C TYR A 50 -13.51 -8.32 -1.25
N CYS A 51 -12.38 -7.62 -1.17
CA CYS A 51 -11.64 -7.42 0.09
C CYS A 51 -12.04 -6.15 0.85
N PHE A 52 -12.55 -5.14 0.15
CA PHE A 52 -12.82 -3.80 0.69
C PHE A 52 -14.25 -3.35 0.36
N GLU A 53 -14.43 -2.45 -0.60
CA GLU A 53 -15.73 -1.89 -0.97
C GLU A 53 -16.22 -2.48 -2.30
N PRO A 54 -17.54 -2.76 -2.43
CA PRO A 54 -18.12 -3.26 -3.68
C PRO A 54 -18.01 -2.23 -4.80
N LYS A 55 -18.11 -2.66 -6.06
CA LYS A 55 -17.93 -1.80 -7.24
C LYS A 55 -18.93 -0.65 -7.33
N GLU A 56 -20.11 -0.82 -6.72
CA GLU A 56 -21.19 0.18 -6.67
C GLU A 56 -20.91 1.29 -5.65
N ASP A 57 -19.94 1.09 -4.75
CA ASP A 57 -19.58 2.07 -3.74
C ASP A 57 -19.00 3.33 -4.38
N PRO A 58 -19.45 4.54 -3.99
CA PRO A 58 -18.91 5.79 -4.53
C PRO A 58 -17.41 5.97 -4.34
N PHE A 59 -16.85 5.43 -3.22
CA PHE A 59 -15.42 5.49 -2.99
C PHE A 59 -14.67 4.57 -3.96
N PHE A 60 -15.16 3.35 -4.22
CA PHE A 60 -14.58 2.45 -5.22
C PHE A 60 -14.51 3.14 -6.59
N GLN A 61 -15.65 3.70 -7.05
CA GLN A 61 -15.73 4.36 -8.34
C GLN A 61 -14.78 5.56 -8.44
N TYR A 62 -14.74 6.39 -7.39
CA TYR A 62 -13.81 7.51 -7.33
C TYR A 62 -12.36 7.03 -7.39
N TYR A 63 -12.02 6.02 -6.58
CA TYR A 63 -10.65 5.51 -6.47
C TYR A 63 -10.13 4.95 -7.79
N PHE A 64 -10.88 4.05 -8.43
CA PHE A 64 -10.46 3.44 -9.70
C PHE A 64 -10.49 4.40 -10.88
N THR A 65 -11.32 5.44 -10.83
CA THR A 65 -11.36 6.48 -11.88
C THR A 65 -10.25 7.52 -11.73
N ASN A 66 -9.87 7.88 -10.49
CA ASN A 66 -9.02 9.06 -10.26
C ASN A 66 -7.69 8.76 -9.59
N CYS A 67 -7.56 7.59 -8.94
CA CYS A 67 -6.43 7.27 -8.08
C CYS A 67 -5.65 6.03 -8.50
N TYR A 68 -6.31 5.06 -9.10
CA TYR A 68 -5.69 3.83 -9.53
C TYR A 68 -4.78 4.04 -10.74
N GLU A 69 -3.59 3.45 -10.69
CA GLU A 69 -2.57 3.51 -11.74
C GLU A 69 -1.95 2.11 -11.85
N PRO A 70 -2.16 1.38 -12.98
CA PRO A 70 -1.58 0.04 -13.17
C PRO A 70 -0.06 0.02 -13.00
N GLU A 71 0.65 1.00 -13.56
CA GLU A 71 2.10 1.16 -13.47
C GLU A 71 2.62 1.39 -12.05
N ASN A 72 1.72 1.74 -11.14
CA ASN A 72 1.98 1.88 -9.70
C ASN A 72 1.22 0.83 -8.87
N THR A 73 0.98 -0.33 -9.45
CA THR A 73 0.32 -1.45 -8.77
C THR A 73 1.14 -2.71 -8.94
N MET A 74 1.49 -3.36 -7.84
CA MET A 74 2.12 -4.68 -7.85
C MET A 74 1.04 -5.76 -7.76
N VAL A 75 1.15 -6.79 -8.57
CA VAL A 75 0.25 -7.96 -8.58
C VAL A 75 1.04 -9.24 -8.38
N GLY A 76 0.40 -10.22 -7.74
CA GLY A 76 0.89 -11.58 -7.62
C GLY A 76 -0.08 -12.54 -8.32
N LEU A 77 0.44 -13.30 -9.27
CA LEU A 77 -0.31 -14.22 -10.12
C LEU A 77 0.18 -15.65 -9.95
N GLU A 78 -0.73 -16.59 -10.03
CA GLU A 78 -0.49 -18.02 -10.15
C GLU A 78 -1.23 -18.53 -11.38
N GLN A 79 -0.50 -19.08 -12.37
CA GLN A 79 -1.10 -19.56 -13.61
C GLN A 79 -2.08 -18.53 -14.24
N ASP A 80 -1.64 -17.28 -14.35
CA ASP A 80 -2.41 -16.13 -14.85
C ASP A 80 -3.60 -15.71 -13.96
N GLN A 81 -3.85 -16.38 -12.83
CA GLN A 81 -4.86 -15.97 -11.87
C GLN A 81 -4.30 -14.96 -10.89
N LEU A 82 -4.89 -13.76 -10.83
CA LEU A 82 -4.50 -12.73 -9.87
C LEU A 82 -4.96 -13.13 -8.45
N LEU A 83 -3.99 -13.33 -7.56
CA LEU A 83 -4.21 -13.75 -6.18
C LEU A 83 -3.86 -12.67 -5.14
N SER A 84 -3.06 -11.69 -5.51
CA SER A 84 -2.71 -10.61 -4.58
C SER A 84 -2.42 -9.30 -5.30
N THR A 85 -2.60 -8.19 -4.61
CA THR A 85 -2.31 -6.85 -5.13
C THR A 85 -1.93 -5.89 -4.02
N VAL A 86 -1.13 -4.87 -4.37
CA VAL A 86 -0.88 -3.66 -3.56
C VAL A 86 -0.67 -2.48 -4.49
N HIS A 87 -1.28 -1.34 -4.15
CA HIS A 87 -1.12 -0.11 -4.91
C HIS A 87 -0.05 0.77 -4.26
N LEU A 88 0.92 1.20 -5.06
CA LEU A 88 2.10 1.97 -4.66
C LEU A 88 1.87 3.45 -5.02
N ARG A 89 1.01 4.15 -4.25
CA ARG A 89 0.64 5.54 -4.52
C ARG A 89 1.85 6.46 -4.35
N GLN A 90 2.18 7.20 -5.41
CA GLN A 90 3.39 8.04 -5.44
C GLN A 90 3.17 9.37 -4.71
N TYR A 91 4.03 9.66 -3.75
CA TYR A 91 4.05 10.89 -2.97
C TYR A 91 5.48 11.39 -2.74
N ASN A 92 5.59 12.59 -2.24
CA ASN A 92 6.81 13.11 -1.63
C ASN A 92 6.59 13.30 -0.13
N ILE A 93 7.54 12.86 0.67
CA ILE A 93 7.52 13.07 2.11
C ILE A 93 8.66 14.01 2.52
N ASN A 94 8.37 14.93 3.42
CA ASN A 94 9.42 15.79 4.01
C ASN A 94 9.93 15.13 5.30
N VAL A 95 11.19 14.74 5.28
CA VAL A 95 11.88 14.19 6.46
C VAL A 95 13.01 15.12 6.85
N ARG A 96 12.84 15.84 7.95
CA ARG A 96 13.85 16.80 8.49
C ARG A 96 14.35 17.80 7.45
N GLY A 97 13.47 18.31 6.60
CA GLY A 97 13.80 19.27 5.55
C GLY A 97 14.24 18.67 4.22
N ALA A 98 14.49 17.37 4.15
CA ALA A 98 14.73 16.67 2.89
C ALA A 98 13.41 16.15 2.30
N VAL A 99 13.16 16.46 1.03
CA VAL A 99 11.99 15.93 0.29
C VAL A 99 12.40 14.64 -0.41
N LEU A 100 11.74 13.55 -0.03
CA LEU A 100 12.04 12.20 -0.53
C LEU A 100 10.86 11.64 -1.32
N PRO A 101 11.09 11.09 -2.53
CA PRO A 101 10.07 10.32 -3.23
C PRO A 101 9.73 9.08 -2.41
N THR A 102 8.45 8.80 -2.28
CA THR A 102 7.92 7.78 -1.37
C THR A 102 6.68 7.17 -1.95
N SER A 103 6.51 5.87 -1.82
CA SER A 103 5.24 5.22 -2.09
C SER A 103 4.44 5.06 -0.80
N TYR A 104 3.17 5.43 -0.86
CA TYR A 104 2.18 5.06 0.16
C TYR A 104 1.48 3.79 -0.30
N MET A 105 1.72 2.68 0.41
CA MET A 105 1.12 1.39 0.09
C MET A 105 -0.33 1.36 0.58
N VAL A 106 -1.25 1.11 -0.35
CA VAL A 106 -2.69 0.97 -0.06
C VAL A 106 -3.24 -0.27 -0.75
N GLY A 107 -4.41 -0.73 -0.32
CA GLY A 107 -5.10 -1.83 -0.97
C GLY A 107 -4.32 -3.15 -0.96
N VAL A 108 -3.58 -3.43 0.12
CA VAL A 108 -2.88 -4.72 0.26
C VAL A 108 -3.92 -5.82 0.41
N ALA A 109 -4.13 -6.57 -0.65
CA ALA A 109 -5.14 -7.63 -0.70
C ALA A 109 -4.53 -8.97 -1.11
N THR A 110 -5.06 -10.04 -0.53
CA THR A 110 -4.77 -11.42 -0.92
C THR A 110 -6.07 -12.19 -0.98
N HIS A 111 -6.30 -12.87 -2.10
CA HIS A 111 -7.47 -13.72 -2.31
C HIS A 111 -7.60 -14.74 -1.18
N PRO A 112 -8.80 -14.97 -0.62
CA PRO A 112 -8.99 -15.83 0.55
C PRO A 112 -8.40 -17.23 0.39
N ALA A 113 -8.50 -17.83 -0.77
CA ALA A 113 -7.94 -19.16 -1.05
C ALA A 113 -6.40 -19.21 -0.97
N ALA A 114 -5.73 -18.06 -1.19
CA ALA A 114 -4.27 -17.96 -1.17
C ALA A 114 -3.71 -17.40 0.17
N ARG A 115 -4.59 -17.14 1.14
CA ARG A 115 -4.17 -16.66 2.46
C ARG A 115 -3.46 -17.77 3.25
N ARG A 116 -2.56 -17.37 4.16
CA ARG A 116 -1.72 -18.23 4.99
C ARG A 116 -0.68 -19.07 4.23
N GLY A 117 -0.60 -18.93 2.90
CA GLY A 117 0.44 -19.53 2.05
C GLY A 117 1.65 -18.61 1.81
N GLY A 118 1.82 -17.50 2.56
CA GLY A 118 2.96 -16.60 2.37
C GLY A 118 2.81 -15.59 1.22
N VAL A 119 1.77 -15.70 0.38
CA VAL A 119 1.56 -14.87 -0.83
C VAL A 119 1.61 -13.36 -0.52
N GLY A 120 0.94 -12.90 0.54
CA GLY A 120 0.96 -11.48 0.92
C GLY A 120 2.34 -11.00 1.37
N GLY A 121 3.11 -11.85 2.05
CA GLY A 121 4.48 -11.52 2.45
C GLY A 121 5.43 -11.44 1.28
N ALA A 122 5.32 -12.36 0.33
CA ALA A 122 6.09 -12.35 -0.92
C ALA A 122 5.75 -11.12 -1.78
N LEU A 123 4.46 -10.73 -1.86
CA LEU A 123 4.02 -9.50 -2.52
C LEU A 123 4.69 -8.27 -1.90
N LEU A 124 4.72 -8.17 -0.56
CA LEU A 124 5.38 -7.04 0.13
C LEU A 124 6.87 -6.99 -0.17
N LYS A 125 7.57 -8.14 -0.14
CA LYS A 125 9.01 -8.21 -0.47
C LYS A 125 9.27 -7.77 -1.92
N ALA A 126 8.53 -8.30 -2.89
CA ALA A 126 8.64 -7.91 -4.30
C ALA A 126 8.36 -6.40 -4.48
N SER A 127 7.39 -5.86 -3.74
CA SER A 127 7.09 -4.42 -3.76
C SER A 127 8.25 -3.60 -3.21
N LEU A 128 8.91 -4.04 -2.14
CA LEU A 128 10.08 -3.35 -1.60
C LEU A 128 11.25 -3.34 -2.60
N GLU A 129 11.49 -4.45 -3.29
CA GLU A 129 12.50 -4.52 -4.36
C GLU A 129 12.19 -3.56 -5.50
N GLU A 130 10.95 -3.51 -5.94
CA GLU A 130 10.50 -2.57 -6.97
C GLU A 130 10.73 -1.11 -6.54
N LEU A 131 10.35 -0.75 -5.30
CA LEU A 131 10.54 0.60 -4.79
C LEU A 131 12.03 0.97 -4.66
N ARG A 132 12.86 0.02 -4.26
CA ARG A 132 14.31 0.20 -4.24
C ARG A 132 14.86 0.44 -5.66
N ASN A 133 14.39 -0.32 -6.66
CA ASN A 133 14.78 -0.13 -8.05
C ASN A 133 14.35 1.24 -8.58
N ARG A 134 13.24 1.80 -8.09
CA ARG A 134 12.79 3.17 -8.36
C ARG A 134 13.59 4.25 -7.60
N GLY A 135 14.57 3.87 -6.78
CA GLY A 135 15.39 4.79 -5.99
C GLY A 135 14.68 5.41 -4.79
N GLN A 136 13.60 4.80 -4.32
CA GLN A 136 12.90 5.26 -3.13
C GLN A 136 13.61 4.75 -1.88
N ALA A 137 13.95 5.64 -0.96
CA ALA A 137 14.67 5.30 0.28
C ALA A 137 13.74 4.79 1.40
N LEU A 138 12.44 5.04 1.30
CA LEU A 138 11.45 4.62 2.28
C LEU A 138 10.08 4.44 1.63
N THR A 139 9.22 3.69 2.31
CA THR A 139 7.79 3.59 1.99
C THR A 139 6.96 3.64 3.26
N ILE A 140 5.72 4.08 3.14
CA ILE A 140 4.80 4.25 4.26
C ILE A 140 3.49 3.51 3.99
N LEU A 141 2.80 3.13 5.06
CA LEU A 141 1.45 2.58 4.99
C LEU A 141 0.67 2.84 6.29
N MET A 142 -0.65 2.73 6.21
CA MET A 142 -1.52 2.68 7.36
C MET A 142 -1.98 1.23 7.59
N PRO A 143 -1.49 0.55 8.64
CA PRO A 143 -1.74 -0.86 8.81
C PRO A 143 -3.14 -1.14 9.33
N SER A 144 -3.82 -2.15 8.77
CA SER A 144 -4.96 -2.79 9.43
C SER A 144 -4.53 -3.62 10.65
N LYS A 145 -3.34 -4.25 10.57
CA LYS A 145 -2.72 -5.02 11.64
C LYS A 145 -1.21 -4.80 11.61
N ALA A 146 -0.69 -3.97 12.51
CA ALA A 146 0.72 -3.57 12.55
C ALA A 146 1.69 -4.76 12.59
N ALA A 147 1.41 -5.78 13.43
CA ALA A 147 2.26 -6.95 13.58
C ALA A 147 2.49 -7.74 12.27
N PHE A 148 1.56 -7.64 11.29
CA PHE A 148 1.76 -8.28 9.98
C PHE A 148 2.86 -7.58 9.17
N TYR A 149 2.97 -6.27 9.24
CA TYR A 149 3.97 -5.52 8.50
C TYR A 149 5.31 -5.46 9.23
N GLN A 150 5.28 -5.43 10.57
CA GLN A 150 6.49 -5.38 11.39
C GLN A 150 7.41 -6.59 11.17
N GLN A 151 6.87 -7.78 10.91
CA GLN A 151 7.68 -8.96 10.58
C GLN A 151 8.46 -8.82 9.26
N TYR A 152 8.12 -7.84 8.41
CA TYR A 152 8.81 -7.52 7.16
C TYR A 152 9.62 -6.22 7.25
N GLY A 153 9.84 -5.68 8.45
CA GLY A 153 10.73 -4.54 8.70
C GLY A 153 10.05 -3.17 8.73
N TRP A 154 8.70 -3.10 8.68
CA TRP A 154 8.01 -1.83 8.94
C TRP A 154 8.00 -1.48 10.41
N GLU A 155 8.23 -0.19 10.71
CA GLU A 155 8.20 0.34 12.07
C GLU A 155 7.14 1.44 12.24
N LEU A 156 6.58 1.53 13.45
CA LEU A 156 5.64 2.57 13.82
C LEU A 156 6.37 3.91 13.96
N TYR A 157 6.05 4.89 13.11
CA TYR A 157 6.66 6.20 13.16
C TYR A 157 5.69 7.33 13.53
N ALA A 158 4.38 7.11 13.42
CA ALA A 158 3.38 8.11 13.76
C ALA A 158 2.08 7.46 14.25
N HIS A 159 1.40 8.16 15.14
CA HIS A 159 0.06 7.84 15.62
C HIS A 159 -0.95 8.84 15.05
N GLN A 160 -2.14 8.37 14.77
CA GLN A 160 -3.26 9.23 14.39
C GLN A 160 -4.12 9.51 15.62
N TRP A 161 -4.40 10.79 15.85
CA TRP A 161 -5.38 11.19 16.87
C TRP A 161 -6.79 11.03 16.30
N VAL A 162 -7.63 10.32 17.02
CA VAL A 162 -9.06 10.20 16.71
C VAL A 162 -9.85 10.90 17.80
N ASN A 163 -10.56 11.96 17.44
CA ASN A 163 -11.44 12.68 18.36
C ASN A 163 -12.89 12.35 17.99
N THR A 164 -13.63 11.85 18.97
CA THR A 164 -15.07 11.57 18.81
C THR A 164 -15.83 12.54 19.69
N MET A 165 -16.74 13.29 19.10
CA MET A 165 -17.61 14.23 19.84
C MET A 165 -19.00 14.25 19.22
N SER A 166 -20.00 14.65 20.01
CA SER A 166 -21.36 14.84 19.53
C SER A 166 -21.45 16.08 18.64
N LEU A 167 -22.46 16.14 17.77
CA LEU A 167 -22.74 17.34 16.98
C LEU A 167 -23.12 18.53 17.87
N GLU A 168 -23.70 18.29 19.07
CA GLU A 168 -24.04 19.35 20.02
C GLU A 168 -22.79 19.98 20.62
N ASP A 169 -21.79 19.17 20.97
CA ASP A 169 -20.51 19.66 21.47
C ASP A 169 -19.70 20.39 20.39
N LEU A 170 -19.86 19.98 19.13
CA LEU A 170 -19.16 20.59 17.99
C LEU A 170 -19.74 21.96 17.61
N ARG A 171 -21.08 22.16 17.74
CA ARG A 171 -21.77 23.39 17.32
C ARG A 171 -21.19 24.70 17.89
N PRO A 172 -20.83 24.80 19.19
CA PRO A 172 -20.24 26.03 19.72
C PRO A 172 -18.79 26.26 19.22
N MET A 173 -18.12 25.24 18.71
CA MET A 173 -16.76 25.34 18.20
C MET A 173 -16.69 25.72 16.71
N THR A 174 -17.84 25.73 16.00
CA THR A 174 -17.88 26.06 14.57
C THR A 174 -17.78 27.56 14.35
N ASP A 175 -16.83 27.99 13.53
CA ASP A 175 -16.76 29.38 13.05
C ASP A 175 -17.74 29.56 11.88
N LYS A 176 -18.83 30.25 12.13
CA LYS A 176 -19.89 30.53 11.16
C LYS A 176 -19.54 31.63 10.17
N SER A 177 -18.42 32.32 10.35
CA SER A 177 -17.93 33.34 9.43
C SER A 177 -17.21 32.75 8.23
N LEU A 178 -16.80 31.48 8.30
CA LEU A 178 -16.12 30.80 7.21
C LEU A 178 -17.11 30.40 6.11
N SER A 179 -16.73 30.68 4.88
CA SER A 179 -17.45 30.21 3.69
C SER A 179 -16.84 28.88 3.21
N PHE A 180 -17.69 27.95 2.77
CA PHE A 180 -17.27 26.68 2.19
C PHE A 180 -17.38 26.78 0.67
N GLY A 181 -16.33 26.33 -0.02
CA GLY A 181 -16.30 26.16 -1.45
C GLY A 181 -16.04 24.69 -1.82
N LEU A 182 -16.46 24.28 -3.01
CA LEU A 182 -16.03 23.03 -3.58
C LEU A 182 -14.59 23.20 -4.07
N LEU A 183 -13.70 22.35 -3.57
CA LEU A 183 -12.36 22.23 -4.14
C LEU A 183 -12.47 21.60 -5.53
N ASN A 184 -12.09 22.34 -6.53
CA ASN A 184 -11.91 21.79 -7.87
C ASN A 184 -10.53 21.14 -7.98
N ARG A 185 -10.40 20.14 -8.86
CA ARG A 185 -9.15 19.40 -9.08
C ARG A 185 -7.94 20.27 -9.45
N VAL A 186 -8.17 21.53 -9.80
CA VAL A 186 -7.16 22.53 -10.20
C VAL A 186 -6.65 23.36 -9.02
N ASP A 187 -7.35 23.33 -7.87
CA ASP A 187 -6.93 24.03 -6.66
C ASP A 187 -5.79 23.23 -6.02
N GLN A 188 -4.58 23.47 -6.50
CA GLN A 188 -3.37 22.88 -5.92
C GLN A 188 -2.98 23.65 -4.67
N TRP A 189 -2.70 22.91 -3.61
CA TRP A 189 -2.16 23.34 -2.31
C TRP A 189 -0.77 23.92 -2.44
#